data_69e6ead4eca88a8c2d0b70d5adae465e
#
_entry.id   69e6ead4eca88a8c2d0b70d5adae465e
#
_cell.length_a   1.000
_cell.length_b   1.000
_cell.length_c   1.000
_cell.angle_alpha   90.00
_cell.angle_beta   90.00
_cell.angle_gamma   90.00
#
_symmetry.space_group_name_H-M   'P 1'
#
loop_
_entity.id
_entity.type
_entity.pdbx_description
1 polymer ?
#
loop_
_entity_poly.entity_id
_entity_poly.type
_entity_poly.pdbx_seq_one_letter_code
_entity_poly.pdbx_strand_id
1 'polypeptide(L)'
;MSFKNQIMSGEAIENVFQPLWQLVGNTPMLEIQYFYNGKPGKVYAKCEYYNLTGSVKDRMALYILTQAYRRGEIKPGDTIVEVTSGNTGIAFAAFGKALGHQVKIIMPDWMSRERIEIIKSMGAEVLLVSKAEGGFLGCISRSEELLKAGDVFLPRQFENLNNVEAHERTTGREIWYQLTQEGLMPDAFVAGVGTGGSVMGVGNFLKRMNHGIKVHPLEPAESPTLSTGYKVGSHRIQGISDEFIPAIVQLDELDSIIQVNDGDAILMAQKLSKELGLAVGISSGANITGAIKLQQRMGGESCVATLLCDSNVKYLSTDLTKEEPVRDNYITEVIVFTGYRPIGKCNWQEKFE
;
A
#
# COMPACT_ATOMS: atom_id res chain seq x y z
N MET A 1 13.24 4.38 -29.93
CA MET A 1 12.33 5.45 -30.39
C MET A 1 11.85 6.22 -29.18
N SER A 2 12.01 7.54 -29.18
CA SER A 2 11.58 8.39 -28.05
C SER A 2 10.06 8.47 -28.01
N PHE A 3 9.42 8.18 -26.88
CA PHE A 3 7.97 8.27 -26.64
C PHE A 3 7.36 9.69 -26.84
N LYS A 4 8.18 10.68 -27.14
CA LYS A 4 7.82 12.12 -27.10
C LYS A 4 6.83 12.62 -28.16
N ASN A 5 6.45 11.83 -29.19
CA ASN A 5 5.72 12.37 -30.35
C ASN A 5 4.57 11.52 -30.90
N GLN A 6 4.01 10.56 -30.14
CA GLN A 6 2.83 9.83 -30.62
C GLN A 6 1.56 10.41 -30.01
N ILE A 7 0.66 10.94 -30.86
CA ILE A 7 -0.76 11.10 -30.52
C ILE A 7 -1.30 9.69 -30.22
N MET A 8 -1.59 9.39 -28.96
CA MET A 8 -1.85 8.03 -28.52
C MET A 8 -3.28 7.61 -28.92
N SER A 9 -3.40 6.78 -29.95
CA SER A 9 -4.58 5.94 -30.15
C SER A 9 -4.71 4.93 -29.00
N GLY A 10 -5.88 4.36 -28.77
CA GLY A 10 -6.09 3.35 -27.73
C GLY A 10 -5.07 2.21 -27.83
N GLU A 11 -4.75 1.72 -29.04
CA GLU A 11 -3.76 0.69 -29.31
C GLU A 11 -2.33 1.16 -28.95
N ALA A 12 -1.99 2.43 -29.19
CA ALA A 12 -0.70 2.99 -28.82
C ALA A 12 -0.54 3.10 -27.29
N ILE A 13 -1.61 3.38 -26.58
CA ILE A 13 -1.62 3.39 -25.10
C ILE A 13 -1.33 1.98 -24.57
N GLU A 14 -2.05 0.97 -25.07
CA GLU A 14 -1.82 -0.42 -24.64
C GLU A 14 -0.37 -0.87 -24.89
N ASN A 15 0.20 -0.57 -26.04
CA ASN A 15 1.59 -0.91 -26.39
C ASN A 15 2.62 -0.27 -25.45
N VAL A 16 2.31 0.89 -24.87
CA VAL A 16 3.20 1.59 -23.92
C VAL A 16 3.04 1.04 -22.51
N PHE A 17 1.81 0.78 -22.07
CA PHE A 17 1.54 0.36 -20.69
C PHE A 17 1.68 -1.15 -20.46
N GLN A 18 1.42 -1.99 -21.47
CA GLN A 18 1.53 -3.44 -21.33
C GLN A 18 2.90 -3.93 -20.80
N PRO A 19 4.05 -3.44 -21.29
CA PRO A 19 5.34 -3.82 -20.73
C PRO A 19 5.51 -3.43 -19.27
N LEU A 20 4.99 -2.26 -18.85
CA LEU A 20 5.05 -1.81 -17.46
C LEU A 20 4.18 -2.69 -16.54
N TRP A 21 3.01 -3.12 -17.03
CA TRP A 21 2.15 -4.05 -16.30
C TRP A 21 2.76 -5.45 -16.11
N GLN A 22 3.77 -5.84 -16.88
CA GLN A 22 4.51 -7.09 -16.63
C GLN A 22 5.39 -7.00 -15.39
N LEU A 23 5.73 -5.79 -14.93
CA LEU A 23 6.57 -5.51 -13.77
C LEU A 23 5.75 -5.22 -12.50
N VAL A 24 4.41 -5.12 -12.62
CA VAL A 24 3.51 -4.75 -11.52
C VAL A 24 2.39 -5.78 -11.39
N GLY A 25 2.10 -6.11 -10.15
CA GLY A 25 1.06 -7.10 -9.85
C GLY A 25 1.52 -8.53 -10.06
N ASN A 26 0.56 -9.45 -9.98
CA ASN A 26 0.79 -10.88 -9.96
C ASN A 26 1.94 -11.27 -9.02
N THR A 27 1.93 -10.69 -7.82
CA THR A 27 2.94 -10.94 -6.79
C THR A 27 2.68 -12.29 -6.10
N PRO A 28 3.68 -12.95 -5.53
CA PRO A 28 3.46 -14.16 -4.73
C PRO A 28 2.69 -13.82 -3.44
N MET A 29 2.16 -14.86 -2.81
CA MET A 29 1.57 -14.81 -1.47
C MET A 29 2.34 -15.77 -0.56
N LEU A 30 2.38 -15.51 0.74
CA LEU A 30 2.94 -16.38 1.75
C LEU A 30 1.84 -16.87 2.70
N GLU A 31 1.78 -18.17 2.95
CA GLU A 31 1.16 -18.73 4.13
C GLU A 31 2.18 -18.65 5.27
N ILE A 32 1.99 -17.74 6.23
CA ILE A 32 2.88 -17.56 7.40
C ILE A 32 2.30 -18.35 8.56
N GLN A 33 3.09 -19.29 9.09
CA GLN A 33 2.70 -20.22 10.14
C GLN A 33 3.26 -19.77 11.48
N TYR A 34 2.43 -19.83 12.53
CA TYR A 34 2.82 -19.35 13.85
C TYR A 34 2.10 -20.12 14.96
N PHE A 35 2.61 -20.02 16.18
CA PHE A 35 1.88 -20.31 17.41
C PHE A 35 1.53 -18.99 18.11
N TYR A 36 0.30 -18.89 18.63
CA TYR A 36 -0.16 -17.85 19.52
C TYR A 36 -0.57 -18.46 20.84
N ASN A 37 0.17 -18.16 21.94
CA ASN A 37 -0.03 -18.81 23.23
C ASN A 37 -0.12 -20.35 23.11
N GLY A 38 0.76 -20.95 22.33
CA GLY A 38 0.82 -22.39 22.10
C GLY A 38 -0.24 -22.98 21.15
N LYS A 39 -1.16 -22.17 20.62
CA LYS A 39 -2.15 -22.59 19.61
C LYS A 39 -1.65 -22.29 18.22
N PRO A 40 -1.70 -23.24 17.27
CA PRO A 40 -1.27 -23.00 15.91
C PRO A 40 -2.22 -22.06 15.16
N GLY A 41 -1.66 -21.25 14.25
CA GLY A 41 -2.41 -20.39 13.36
C GLY A 41 -1.67 -20.14 12.06
N LYS A 42 -2.38 -19.58 11.06
CA LYS A 42 -1.84 -19.26 9.75
C LYS A 42 -2.47 -17.97 9.23
N VAL A 43 -1.67 -17.07 8.71
CA VAL A 43 -2.16 -15.88 7.98
C VAL A 43 -1.58 -15.86 6.57
N TYR A 44 -2.31 -15.25 5.65
CA TYR A 44 -1.97 -15.25 4.22
C TYR A 44 -1.60 -13.84 3.79
N ALA A 45 -0.34 -13.63 3.43
CA ALA A 45 0.22 -12.31 3.20
C ALA A 45 0.68 -12.13 1.75
N LYS A 46 0.09 -11.17 1.02
CA LYS A 46 0.44 -10.82 -0.35
C LYS A 46 1.73 -10.01 -0.39
N CYS A 47 2.74 -10.46 -1.14
CA CYS A 47 4.09 -9.88 -1.14
C CYS A 47 4.21 -8.69 -2.10
N GLU A 48 3.74 -7.53 -1.69
CA GLU A 48 3.70 -6.33 -2.55
C GLU A 48 5.07 -5.67 -2.78
N TYR A 49 6.10 -6.06 -2.02
CA TYR A 49 7.48 -5.65 -2.28
C TYR A 49 8.11 -6.30 -3.54
N TYR A 50 7.40 -7.22 -4.22
CA TYR A 50 7.80 -7.77 -5.52
C TYR A 50 7.39 -6.90 -6.72
N ASN A 51 6.66 -5.81 -6.52
CA ASN A 51 6.39 -4.84 -7.57
C ASN A 51 7.66 -4.08 -7.97
N LEU A 52 7.65 -3.39 -9.11
CA LEU A 52 8.79 -2.73 -9.73
C LEU A 52 9.60 -1.84 -8.77
N THR A 53 8.93 -0.96 -8.01
CA THR A 53 9.59 -0.07 -7.04
C THR A 53 9.57 -0.63 -5.62
N GLY A 54 9.11 -1.87 -5.47
CA GLY A 54 9.10 -2.59 -4.20
C GLY A 54 8.01 -2.13 -3.25
N SER A 55 6.81 -1.79 -3.75
CA SER A 55 5.67 -1.51 -2.89
C SER A 55 4.31 -1.72 -3.54
N VAL A 56 3.28 -1.82 -2.69
CA VAL A 56 1.87 -1.88 -3.08
C VAL A 56 1.40 -0.66 -3.90
N LYS A 57 2.10 0.47 -3.78
CA LYS A 57 1.74 1.72 -4.46
C LYS A 57 1.98 1.70 -5.96
N ASP A 58 2.79 0.79 -6.46
CA ASP A 58 3.06 0.61 -7.88
C ASP A 58 1.78 0.30 -8.65
N ARG A 59 0.88 -0.49 -8.04
CA ARG A 59 -0.39 -0.88 -8.66
C ARG A 59 -1.27 0.32 -8.97
N MET A 60 -1.52 1.14 -7.96
CA MET A 60 -2.41 2.30 -8.13
C MET A 60 -1.76 3.39 -8.99
N ALA A 61 -0.46 3.61 -8.86
CA ALA A 61 0.22 4.64 -9.64
C ALA A 61 0.19 4.31 -11.14
N LEU A 62 0.51 3.07 -11.51
CA LEU A 62 0.44 2.63 -12.91
C LEU A 62 -1.00 2.64 -13.43
N TYR A 63 -1.98 2.22 -12.61
CA TYR A 63 -3.39 2.20 -13.00
C TYR A 63 -3.94 3.61 -13.23
N ILE A 64 -3.68 4.55 -12.30
CA ILE A 64 -4.10 5.95 -12.44
C ILE A 64 -3.53 6.55 -13.73
N LEU A 65 -2.24 6.35 -14.02
CA LEU A 65 -1.64 6.84 -15.26
C LEU A 65 -2.27 6.19 -16.49
N THR A 66 -2.48 4.86 -16.47
CA THR A 66 -3.15 4.16 -17.58
C THR A 66 -4.52 4.76 -17.88
N GLN A 67 -5.34 4.98 -16.84
CA GLN A 67 -6.69 5.54 -17.02
C GLN A 67 -6.66 7.02 -17.43
N ALA A 68 -5.74 7.80 -16.88
CA ALA A 68 -5.56 9.21 -17.26
C ALA A 68 -5.20 9.36 -18.74
N TYR A 69 -4.31 8.52 -19.25
CA TYR A 69 -3.98 8.48 -20.68
C TYR A 69 -5.17 8.06 -21.55
N ARG A 70 -5.90 7.02 -21.13
CA ARG A 70 -7.10 6.56 -21.87
C ARG A 70 -8.20 7.62 -21.96
N ARG A 71 -8.30 8.50 -20.95
CA ARG A 71 -9.30 9.59 -20.90
C ARG A 71 -8.75 10.90 -21.46
N GLY A 72 -7.48 10.99 -21.85
CA GLY A 72 -6.84 12.22 -22.31
C GLY A 72 -6.65 13.27 -21.23
N GLU A 73 -6.67 12.87 -19.95
CA GLU A 73 -6.47 13.73 -18.78
C GLU A 73 -5.00 14.11 -18.58
N ILE A 74 -4.09 13.32 -19.14
CA ILE A 74 -2.65 13.56 -19.17
C ILE A 74 -2.12 13.43 -20.59
N LYS A 75 -1.20 14.31 -21.00
CA LYS A 75 -0.59 14.32 -22.32
C LYS A 75 0.93 14.12 -22.22
N PRO A 76 1.58 13.58 -23.25
CA PRO A 76 3.04 13.50 -23.29
C PRO A 76 3.68 14.87 -23.03
N GLY A 77 4.56 14.94 -22.02
CA GLY A 77 5.24 16.19 -21.63
C GLY A 77 4.64 16.90 -20.43
N ASP A 78 3.40 16.59 -20.03
CA ASP A 78 2.82 17.15 -18.80
C ASP A 78 3.68 16.79 -17.58
N THR A 79 3.68 17.65 -16.58
CA THR A 79 4.35 17.39 -15.31
C THR A 79 3.41 16.65 -14.37
N ILE A 80 3.84 15.49 -13.88
CA ILE A 80 3.11 14.77 -12.82
C ILE A 80 3.50 15.38 -11.48
N VAL A 81 2.52 15.81 -10.68
CA VAL A 81 2.74 16.33 -9.33
C VAL A 81 1.92 15.51 -8.34
N GLU A 82 2.54 14.97 -7.29
CA GLU A 82 1.83 14.20 -6.26
C GLU A 82 2.31 14.55 -4.86
N VAL A 83 1.34 14.56 -3.93
CA VAL A 83 1.58 14.75 -2.49
C VAL A 83 1.64 13.40 -1.81
N THR A 84 2.75 13.10 -1.12
CA THR A 84 2.94 11.77 -0.53
C THR A 84 3.97 11.74 0.59
N SER A 85 3.81 10.76 1.47
CA SER A 85 4.81 10.41 2.49
C SER A 85 5.92 9.45 2.00
N GLY A 86 5.90 8.99 0.73
CA GLY A 86 7.02 8.20 0.22
C GLY A 86 6.75 7.21 -0.91
N ASN A 87 6.17 6.03 -0.64
CA ASN A 87 6.05 4.96 -1.64
C ASN A 87 5.29 5.37 -2.92
N THR A 88 4.26 6.18 -2.78
CA THR A 88 3.53 6.74 -3.92
C THR A 88 4.43 7.63 -4.77
N GLY A 89 5.24 8.48 -4.15
CA GLY A 89 6.19 9.32 -4.84
C GLY A 89 7.26 8.53 -5.59
N ILE A 90 7.74 7.44 -5.00
CA ILE A 90 8.68 6.51 -5.66
C ILE A 90 8.01 5.88 -6.89
N ALA A 91 6.75 5.41 -6.76
CA ALA A 91 6.02 4.79 -7.86
C ALA A 91 5.76 5.79 -9.01
N PHE A 92 5.25 6.99 -8.71
CA PHE A 92 5.05 8.02 -9.75
C PHE A 92 6.36 8.52 -10.36
N ALA A 93 7.45 8.61 -9.57
CA ALA A 93 8.77 8.94 -10.12
C ALA A 93 9.21 7.89 -11.16
N ALA A 94 9.09 6.59 -10.84
CA ALA A 94 9.48 5.51 -11.74
C ALA A 94 8.62 5.50 -13.01
N PHE A 95 7.29 5.44 -12.88
CA PHE A 95 6.39 5.35 -14.04
C PHE A 95 6.35 6.64 -14.85
N GLY A 96 6.33 7.80 -14.19
CA GLY A 96 6.37 9.09 -14.87
C GLY A 96 7.62 9.24 -15.73
N LYS A 97 8.78 8.86 -15.19
CA LYS A 97 10.03 8.88 -15.97
C LYS A 97 10.05 7.85 -17.10
N ALA A 98 9.54 6.64 -16.86
CA ALA A 98 9.41 5.63 -17.91
C ALA A 98 8.53 6.11 -19.08
N LEU A 99 7.50 6.91 -18.79
CA LEU A 99 6.58 7.51 -19.75
C LEU A 99 7.07 8.86 -20.33
N GLY A 100 8.23 9.36 -19.88
CA GLY A 100 8.87 10.59 -20.40
C GLY A 100 8.37 11.89 -19.77
N HIS A 101 7.67 11.83 -18.63
CA HIS A 101 7.19 13.00 -17.88
C HIS A 101 8.25 13.64 -16.98
N GLN A 102 8.09 14.93 -16.72
CA GLN A 102 8.65 15.53 -15.52
C GLN A 102 7.82 15.08 -14.32
N VAL A 103 8.49 14.84 -13.19
CA VAL A 103 7.81 14.42 -11.94
C VAL A 103 8.27 15.31 -10.81
N LYS A 104 7.30 15.88 -10.07
CA LYS A 104 7.52 16.65 -8.85
C LYS A 104 6.77 16.00 -7.70
N ILE A 105 7.48 15.68 -6.64
CA ILE A 105 6.90 15.09 -5.44
C ILE A 105 6.95 16.11 -4.31
N ILE A 106 5.81 16.39 -3.73
CA ILE A 106 5.68 17.30 -2.59
C ILE A 106 5.49 16.44 -1.33
N MET A 107 6.34 16.64 -0.34
CA MET A 107 6.32 15.83 0.89
C MET A 107 6.74 16.63 2.11
N PRO A 108 6.28 16.22 3.31
CA PRO A 108 6.76 16.78 4.55
C PRO A 108 8.26 16.57 4.74
N ASP A 109 8.95 17.55 5.36
CA ASP A 109 10.40 17.55 5.52
C ASP A 109 10.93 16.52 6.55
N TRP A 110 10.04 15.93 7.36
CA TRP A 110 10.38 14.89 8.34
C TRP A 110 10.27 13.44 7.82
N MET A 111 10.10 13.25 6.50
CA MET A 111 10.08 11.91 5.91
C MET A 111 11.49 11.28 5.88
N SER A 112 11.55 9.94 5.77
CA SER A 112 12.82 9.23 5.77
C SER A 112 13.73 9.69 4.62
N ARG A 113 15.02 9.81 4.93
CA ARG A 113 16.05 10.22 3.97
C ARG A 113 16.10 9.29 2.77
N GLU A 114 15.96 7.99 3.00
CA GLU A 114 16.01 6.97 1.95
C GLU A 114 14.96 7.22 0.87
N ARG A 115 13.71 7.55 1.26
CA ARG A 115 12.65 7.85 0.29
C ARG A 115 12.95 9.06 -0.55
N ILE A 116 13.44 10.13 0.07
CA ILE A 116 13.82 11.37 -0.63
C ILE A 116 14.92 11.07 -1.66
N GLU A 117 15.96 10.33 -1.26
CA GLU A 117 17.08 10.01 -2.15
C GLU A 117 16.67 9.04 -3.27
N ILE A 118 15.80 8.05 -3.00
CA ILE A 118 15.27 7.16 -4.03
C ILE A 118 14.50 7.96 -5.08
N ILE A 119 13.60 8.86 -4.69
CA ILE A 119 12.83 9.70 -5.61
C ILE A 119 13.75 10.57 -6.45
N LYS A 120 14.72 11.25 -5.84
CA LYS A 120 15.71 12.08 -6.54
C LYS A 120 16.58 11.28 -7.49
N SER A 121 16.98 10.06 -7.12
CA SER A 121 17.80 9.18 -7.97
C SER A 121 17.13 8.80 -9.27
N MET A 122 15.79 8.81 -9.32
CA MET A 122 15.00 8.63 -10.54
C MET A 122 14.83 9.92 -11.36
N GLY A 123 15.48 11.03 -10.94
CA GLY A 123 15.40 12.32 -11.60
C GLY A 123 14.09 13.09 -11.37
N ALA A 124 13.32 12.73 -10.35
CA ALA A 124 12.17 13.53 -9.93
C ALA A 124 12.61 14.68 -9.01
N GLU A 125 11.91 15.80 -9.09
CA GLU A 125 12.08 16.93 -8.18
C GLU A 125 11.34 16.64 -6.88
N VAL A 126 11.96 16.95 -5.73
CA VAL A 126 11.33 16.82 -4.40
C VAL A 126 11.21 18.19 -3.78
N LEU A 127 9.98 18.60 -3.49
CA LEU A 127 9.65 19.82 -2.76
C LEU A 127 9.28 19.45 -1.32
N LEU A 128 10.09 19.91 -0.37
CA LEU A 128 9.87 19.65 1.05
C LEU A 128 9.04 20.79 1.65
N VAL A 129 8.07 20.44 2.50
CA VAL A 129 7.20 21.37 3.22
C VAL A 129 7.35 21.13 4.71
N SER A 130 7.71 22.17 5.44
CA SER A 130 7.89 22.12 6.88
C SER A 130 6.55 22.15 7.64
N LYS A 131 6.59 21.82 8.95
CA LYS A 131 5.41 21.99 9.81
C LYS A 131 4.93 23.46 9.87
N ALA A 132 5.86 24.43 9.82
CA ALA A 132 5.54 25.85 9.82
C ALA A 132 4.83 26.30 8.53
N GLU A 133 5.05 25.61 7.41
CA GLU A 133 4.39 25.83 6.11
C GLU A 133 3.10 25.03 5.97
N GLY A 134 2.56 24.44 7.05
CA GLY A 134 1.29 23.72 7.09
C GLY A 134 1.41 22.20 7.00
N GLY A 135 2.62 21.64 7.01
CA GLY A 135 2.83 20.20 7.03
C GLY A 135 2.19 19.50 5.84
N PHE A 136 1.47 18.40 6.08
CA PHE A 136 0.85 17.62 5.00
C PHE A 136 -0.26 18.39 4.25
N LEU A 137 -1.07 19.17 4.97
CA LEU A 137 -2.07 20.05 4.35
C LEU A 137 -1.42 21.17 3.54
N GLY A 138 -0.27 21.67 3.97
CA GLY A 138 0.57 22.59 3.20
C GLY A 138 1.07 21.99 1.90
N CYS A 139 1.43 20.69 1.90
CA CYS A 139 1.78 19.97 0.67
C CYS A 139 0.61 19.94 -0.32
N ILE A 140 -0.62 19.68 0.15
CA ILE A 140 -1.82 19.67 -0.70
C ILE A 140 -2.06 21.06 -1.30
N SER A 141 -2.03 22.13 -0.46
CA SER A 141 -2.18 23.49 -0.95
C SER A 141 -1.16 23.85 -2.04
N ARG A 142 0.10 23.44 -1.85
CA ARG A 142 1.17 23.68 -2.81
C ARG A 142 0.95 22.96 -4.13
N SER A 143 0.36 21.75 -4.13
CA SER A 143 0.04 21.00 -5.34
C SER A 143 -1.06 21.70 -6.16
N GLU A 144 -2.08 22.25 -5.50
CA GLU A 144 -3.16 23.00 -6.15
C GLU A 144 -2.67 24.34 -6.76
N GLU A 145 -1.67 24.99 -6.14
CA GLU A 145 -1.01 26.15 -6.73
C GLU A 145 -0.29 25.81 -8.04
N LEU A 146 0.42 24.67 -8.08
CA LEU A 146 1.10 24.21 -9.29
C LEU A 146 0.12 23.84 -10.40
N LEU A 147 -1.03 23.24 -10.06
CA LEU A 147 -2.07 22.94 -11.03
C LEU A 147 -2.58 24.18 -11.74
N LYS A 148 -2.74 25.29 -11.00
CA LYS A 148 -3.19 26.59 -11.57
C LYS A 148 -2.18 27.20 -12.55
N ALA A 149 -0.90 26.78 -12.45
CA ALA A 149 0.15 27.26 -13.36
C ALA A 149 0.14 26.59 -14.74
N GLY A 150 -0.66 25.51 -14.94
CA GLY A 150 -0.85 24.80 -16.22
C GLY A 150 0.10 23.62 -16.46
N ASP A 151 -0.26 22.77 -17.42
CA ASP A 151 0.49 21.59 -17.88
C ASP A 151 0.92 20.63 -16.75
N VAL A 152 0.05 20.46 -15.75
CA VAL A 152 0.24 19.62 -14.57
C VAL A 152 -0.88 18.59 -14.47
N PHE A 153 -0.52 17.35 -14.22
CA PHE A 153 -1.43 16.27 -13.85
C PHE A 153 -1.28 15.94 -12.36
N LEU A 154 -2.38 16.03 -11.61
CA LEU A 154 -2.44 15.61 -10.20
C LEU A 154 -3.15 14.26 -10.10
N PRO A 155 -2.45 13.16 -9.73
CA PRO A 155 -3.06 11.85 -9.52
C PRO A 155 -4.09 11.80 -8.39
N ARG A 156 -3.92 12.63 -7.33
CA ARG A 156 -4.87 12.78 -6.20
C ARG A 156 -5.19 11.45 -5.51
N GLN A 157 -4.19 10.75 -5.04
CA GLN A 157 -4.32 9.39 -4.48
C GLN A 157 -5.40 9.20 -3.40
N PHE A 158 -5.78 10.25 -2.68
CA PHE A 158 -6.77 10.21 -1.59
C PHE A 158 -8.23 10.38 -2.05
N GLU A 159 -8.43 10.80 -3.30
CA GLU A 159 -9.74 11.14 -3.88
C GLU A 159 -10.03 10.32 -5.15
N ASN A 160 -9.00 9.87 -5.85
CA ASN A 160 -9.11 9.24 -7.14
C ASN A 160 -9.57 7.77 -7.01
N LEU A 161 -10.79 7.49 -7.45
CA LEU A 161 -11.36 6.14 -7.42
C LEU A 161 -10.59 5.11 -8.25
N ASN A 162 -9.76 5.52 -9.21
CA ASN A 162 -8.86 4.60 -9.91
C ASN A 162 -7.85 3.92 -8.95
N ASN A 163 -7.59 4.52 -7.77
CA ASN A 163 -6.80 3.87 -6.73
C ASN A 163 -7.54 2.62 -6.16
N VAL A 164 -8.84 2.74 -5.90
CA VAL A 164 -9.69 1.62 -5.47
C VAL A 164 -9.78 0.58 -6.59
N GLU A 165 -10.10 1.02 -7.81
CA GLU A 165 -10.27 0.15 -8.97
C GLU A 165 -8.99 -0.64 -9.30
N ALA A 166 -7.80 -0.05 -9.13
CA ALA A 166 -6.53 -0.74 -9.30
C ALA A 166 -6.44 -2.00 -8.41
N HIS A 167 -6.81 -1.87 -7.14
CA HIS A 167 -6.77 -2.99 -6.20
C HIS A 167 -7.93 -3.97 -6.37
N GLU A 168 -9.09 -3.51 -6.80
CA GLU A 168 -10.22 -4.38 -7.13
C GLU A 168 -9.88 -5.27 -8.32
N ARG A 169 -9.34 -4.69 -9.40
CA ARG A 169 -9.01 -5.43 -10.64
C ARG A 169 -7.74 -6.28 -10.53
N THR A 170 -6.85 -5.99 -9.60
CA THR A 170 -5.57 -6.68 -9.48
C THR A 170 -5.43 -7.41 -8.15
N THR A 171 -5.17 -6.72 -7.05
CA THR A 171 -4.82 -7.30 -5.74
C THR A 171 -5.91 -8.21 -5.19
N GLY A 172 -7.17 -7.76 -5.21
CA GLY A 172 -8.31 -8.54 -4.72
C GLY A 172 -8.53 -9.80 -5.54
N ARG A 173 -8.43 -9.68 -6.86
CA ARG A 173 -8.49 -10.79 -7.81
C ARG A 173 -7.40 -11.82 -7.53
N GLU A 174 -6.16 -11.37 -7.38
CA GLU A 174 -5.00 -12.23 -7.13
C GLU A 174 -5.14 -12.96 -5.79
N ILE A 175 -5.54 -12.28 -4.71
CA ILE A 175 -5.76 -12.89 -3.38
C ILE A 175 -6.81 -14.02 -3.49
N TRP A 176 -7.94 -13.75 -4.12
CA TRP A 176 -8.98 -14.72 -4.31
C TRP A 176 -8.49 -15.96 -5.05
N TYR A 177 -7.88 -15.78 -6.22
CA TYR A 177 -7.44 -16.91 -7.04
C TYR A 177 -6.31 -17.69 -6.40
N GLN A 178 -5.35 -17.03 -5.75
CA GLN A 178 -4.26 -17.72 -5.06
C GLN A 178 -4.77 -18.59 -3.91
N LEU A 179 -5.72 -18.10 -3.11
CA LEU A 179 -6.30 -18.88 -2.03
C LEU A 179 -7.18 -20.01 -2.55
N THR A 180 -8.06 -19.76 -3.52
CA THR A 180 -8.97 -20.78 -4.05
C THR A 180 -8.23 -21.89 -4.81
N GLN A 181 -7.12 -21.62 -5.46
CA GLN A 181 -6.24 -22.63 -6.05
C GLN A 181 -5.62 -23.58 -5.01
N GLU A 182 -5.45 -23.12 -3.78
CA GLU A 182 -5.01 -23.93 -2.63
C GLU A 182 -6.18 -24.62 -1.90
N GLY A 183 -7.39 -24.53 -2.44
CA GLY A 183 -8.59 -25.07 -1.79
C GLY A 183 -9.07 -24.25 -0.58
N LEU A 184 -8.61 -23.02 -0.44
CA LEU A 184 -8.93 -22.13 0.67
C LEU A 184 -9.95 -21.07 0.23
N MET A 185 -10.83 -20.70 1.15
CA MET A 185 -11.74 -19.57 0.98
C MET A 185 -11.36 -18.47 1.98
N PRO A 186 -11.12 -17.23 1.56
CA PRO A 186 -10.85 -16.16 2.50
C PRO A 186 -12.10 -15.88 3.35
N ASP A 187 -11.95 -15.86 4.67
CA ASP A 187 -12.98 -15.44 5.62
C ASP A 187 -12.89 -13.95 5.89
N ALA A 188 -11.68 -13.41 5.88
CA ALA A 188 -11.46 -11.98 6.11
C ALA A 188 -10.22 -11.44 5.38
N PHE A 189 -10.25 -10.12 5.14
CA PHE A 189 -9.13 -9.32 4.71
C PHE A 189 -8.91 -8.16 5.67
N VAL A 190 -7.65 -7.90 6.03
CA VAL A 190 -7.27 -6.76 6.87
C VAL A 190 -6.08 -6.03 6.29
N ALA A 191 -6.15 -4.71 6.25
CA ALA A 191 -5.02 -3.88 5.79
C ALA A 191 -5.03 -2.49 6.42
N GLY A 192 -3.83 -1.97 6.69
CA GLY A 192 -3.61 -0.59 7.14
C GLY A 192 -4.11 0.43 6.13
N VAL A 193 -4.84 1.43 6.63
CA VAL A 193 -5.45 2.47 5.81
C VAL A 193 -4.52 3.69 5.74
N GLY A 194 -3.84 3.85 4.59
CA GLY A 194 -3.23 5.12 4.19
C GLY A 194 -4.24 5.87 3.31
N THR A 195 -4.19 5.66 2.00
CA THR A 195 -5.20 6.24 1.09
C THR A 195 -6.55 5.50 1.13
N GLY A 196 -6.58 4.26 1.60
CA GLY A 196 -7.77 3.41 1.59
C GLY A 196 -7.95 2.55 0.33
N GLY A 197 -7.20 2.82 -0.73
CA GLY A 197 -7.37 2.12 -2.01
C GLY A 197 -7.29 0.60 -1.90
N SER A 198 -6.32 0.08 -1.11
CA SER A 198 -6.14 -1.37 -0.94
C SER A 198 -7.31 -2.01 -0.19
N VAL A 199 -7.74 -1.43 0.94
CA VAL A 199 -8.82 -2.03 1.76
C VAL A 199 -10.16 -1.97 1.02
N MET A 200 -10.47 -0.85 0.37
CA MET A 200 -11.70 -0.70 -0.42
C MET A 200 -11.68 -1.61 -1.66
N GLY A 201 -10.62 -1.54 -2.47
CA GLY A 201 -10.58 -2.28 -3.75
C GLY A 201 -10.53 -3.80 -3.55
N VAL A 202 -9.71 -4.29 -2.64
CA VAL A 202 -9.71 -5.73 -2.29
C VAL A 202 -11.05 -6.12 -1.69
N GLY A 203 -11.60 -5.30 -0.79
CA GLY A 203 -12.89 -5.52 -0.17
C GLY A 203 -14.02 -5.64 -1.17
N ASN A 204 -14.11 -4.70 -2.13
CA ASN A 204 -15.12 -4.71 -3.20
C ASN A 204 -15.07 -6.02 -4.00
N PHE A 205 -13.86 -6.45 -4.39
CA PHE A 205 -13.72 -7.68 -5.14
C PHE A 205 -14.12 -8.90 -4.30
N LEU A 206 -13.57 -9.05 -3.10
CA LEU A 206 -13.81 -10.22 -2.26
C LEU A 206 -15.28 -10.34 -1.84
N LYS A 207 -15.94 -9.25 -1.43
CA LYS A 207 -17.37 -9.22 -1.09
C LYS A 207 -18.26 -9.54 -2.30
N ARG A 208 -17.86 -9.16 -3.51
CA ARG A 208 -18.56 -9.56 -4.73
C ARG A 208 -18.46 -11.06 -5.02
N MET A 209 -17.31 -11.67 -4.69
CA MET A 209 -17.13 -13.12 -4.84
C MET A 209 -17.86 -13.91 -3.76
N ASN A 210 -17.87 -13.41 -2.53
CA ASN A 210 -18.60 -14.00 -1.40
C ASN A 210 -18.98 -12.90 -0.38
N HIS A 211 -20.26 -12.59 -0.27
CA HIS A 211 -20.79 -11.57 0.65
C HIS A 211 -20.49 -11.83 2.14
N GLY A 212 -20.14 -13.07 2.51
CA GLY A 212 -19.79 -13.45 3.88
C GLY A 212 -18.40 -12.99 4.31
N ILE A 213 -17.54 -12.62 3.36
CA ILE A 213 -16.17 -12.19 3.66
C ILE A 213 -16.15 -10.85 4.39
N LYS A 214 -15.38 -10.80 5.49
CA LYS A 214 -15.21 -9.60 6.30
C LYS A 214 -14.00 -8.78 5.85
N VAL A 215 -14.16 -7.46 5.83
CA VAL A 215 -13.11 -6.53 5.38
C VAL A 215 -12.83 -5.50 6.46
N HIS A 216 -11.66 -5.60 7.07
CA HIS A 216 -11.30 -4.83 8.23
C HIS A 216 -10.26 -3.76 7.90
N PRO A 217 -10.56 -2.46 8.06
CA PRO A 217 -9.54 -1.43 8.02
C PRO A 217 -8.69 -1.51 9.29
N LEU A 218 -7.38 -1.22 9.15
CA LEU A 218 -6.46 -1.19 10.27
C LEU A 218 -5.91 0.21 10.45
N GLU A 219 -5.82 0.65 11.71
CA GLU A 219 -5.24 1.93 12.11
C GLU A 219 -4.27 1.79 13.29
N PRO A 220 -3.35 2.77 13.51
CA PRO A 220 -2.53 2.82 14.71
C PRO A 220 -3.38 3.14 15.95
N ALA A 221 -3.13 2.41 17.04
CA ALA A 221 -3.82 2.66 18.32
C ALA A 221 -3.47 4.04 18.92
N GLU A 222 -2.28 4.56 18.63
CA GLU A 222 -1.77 5.86 19.09
C GLU A 222 -2.40 7.05 18.33
N SER A 223 -2.94 6.81 17.11
CA SER A 223 -3.63 7.82 16.30
C SER A 223 -4.78 7.20 15.54
N PRO A 224 -5.89 6.87 16.23
CA PRO A 224 -7.02 6.11 15.66
C PRO A 224 -7.96 7.03 14.86
N THR A 225 -7.46 7.63 13.78
CA THR A 225 -8.18 8.62 12.95
C THR A 225 -9.48 8.07 12.36
N LEU A 226 -9.51 6.77 11.98
CA LEU A 226 -10.74 6.16 11.43
C LEU A 226 -11.82 6.02 12.49
N SER A 227 -11.45 5.65 13.73
CA SER A 227 -12.40 5.46 14.84
C SER A 227 -12.91 6.77 15.42
N THR A 228 -12.10 7.83 15.41
CA THR A 228 -12.43 9.13 16.02
C THR A 228 -12.99 10.14 15.02
N GLY A 229 -12.77 9.92 13.70
CA GLY A 229 -13.12 10.85 12.64
C GLY A 229 -12.10 11.97 12.38
N TYR A 230 -11.08 12.10 13.22
CA TYR A 230 -10.03 13.11 13.13
C TYR A 230 -8.73 12.64 13.81
N LYS A 231 -7.62 13.29 13.51
CA LYS A 231 -6.33 12.98 14.11
C LYS A 231 -6.29 13.41 15.59
N VAL A 232 -5.98 12.47 16.47
CA VAL A 232 -5.91 12.70 17.94
C VAL A 232 -4.52 12.54 18.53
N GLY A 233 -3.58 11.90 17.84
CA GLY A 233 -2.26 11.59 18.35
C GLY A 233 -1.19 11.58 17.26
N SER A 234 -0.11 10.85 17.52
CA SER A 234 0.95 10.61 16.55
C SER A 234 1.41 9.16 16.66
N HIS A 235 1.85 8.61 15.54
CA HIS A 235 2.35 7.24 15.45
C HIS A 235 3.57 7.16 14.54
N ARG A 236 4.25 6.01 14.54
CA ARG A 236 5.48 5.74 13.79
C ARG A 236 5.30 4.79 12.60
N ILE A 237 4.07 4.33 12.33
CA ILE A 237 3.78 3.47 11.18
C ILE A 237 3.64 4.32 9.94
N GLN A 238 4.70 4.48 9.17
CA GLN A 238 4.70 5.32 7.96
C GLN A 238 3.84 4.70 6.85
N GLY A 239 3.02 5.53 6.20
CA GLY A 239 2.20 5.17 5.06
C GLY A 239 0.78 4.73 5.38
N ILE A 240 0.37 4.81 6.64
CA ILE A 240 -1.03 4.66 7.07
C ILE A 240 -1.42 5.77 8.04
N SER A 241 -2.72 6.02 8.18
CA SER A 241 -3.32 6.98 9.11
C SER A 241 -2.77 8.40 8.96
N ASP A 242 -3.19 9.07 7.89
CA ASP A 242 -2.91 10.50 7.69
C ASP A 242 -3.78 11.38 8.62
N GLU A 243 -3.72 12.70 8.46
CA GLU A 243 -4.42 13.66 9.33
C GLU A 243 -5.95 13.70 9.13
N PHE A 244 -6.47 12.96 8.15
CA PHE A 244 -7.87 12.93 7.73
C PHE A 244 -8.26 11.54 7.22
N ILE A 245 -9.56 11.28 7.13
CA ILE A 245 -10.09 10.10 6.45
C ILE A 245 -10.16 10.41 4.94
N PRO A 246 -9.46 9.62 4.08
CA PRO A 246 -9.50 9.84 2.64
C PRO A 246 -10.91 9.74 2.06
N ALA A 247 -11.23 10.57 1.05
CA ALA A 247 -12.55 10.61 0.44
C ALA A 247 -12.97 9.28 -0.23
N ILE A 248 -12.01 8.45 -0.63
CA ILE A 248 -12.30 7.13 -1.22
C ILE A 248 -12.65 6.05 -0.19
N VAL A 249 -12.52 6.34 1.12
CA VAL A 249 -12.83 5.37 2.19
C VAL A 249 -14.30 5.49 2.59
N GLN A 250 -15.04 4.42 2.43
CA GLN A 250 -16.44 4.28 2.83
C GLN A 250 -16.51 3.36 4.03
N LEU A 251 -16.47 3.94 5.24
CA LEU A 251 -16.37 3.17 6.49
C LEU A 251 -17.60 2.30 6.76
N ASP A 252 -18.76 2.69 6.28
CA ASP A 252 -20.02 1.95 6.35
C ASP A 252 -20.04 0.66 5.50
N GLU A 253 -19.17 0.57 4.51
CA GLU A 253 -18.97 -0.65 3.72
C GLU A 253 -17.94 -1.61 4.32
N LEU A 254 -17.24 -1.20 5.39
CA LEU A 254 -16.18 -1.95 6.05
C LEU A 254 -16.68 -2.56 7.37
N ASP A 255 -16.02 -3.63 7.78
CA ASP A 255 -16.28 -4.27 9.06
C ASP A 255 -15.51 -3.57 10.20
N SER A 256 -15.43 -4.16 11.39
CA SER A 256 -14.82 -3.51 12.56
C SER A 256 -13.35 -3.10 12.32
N ILE A 257 -12.98 -1.92 12.78
CA ILE A 257 -11.63 -1.38 12.72
C ILE A 257 -10.70 -2.21 13.62
N ILE A 258 -9.53 -2.55 13.12
CA ILE A 258 -8.47 -3.23 13.87
C ILE A 258 -7.43 -2.22 14.29
N GLN A 259 -7.17 -2.13 15.59
CA GLN A 259 -6.14 -1.26 16.15
C GLN A 259 -4.86 -2.03 16.45
N VAL A 260 -3.72 -1.46 16.04
CA VAL A 260 -2.38 -2.00 16.30
C VAL A 260 -1.48 -0.91 16.86
N ASN A 261 -0.80 -1.18 17.96
CA ASN A 261 0.19 -0.26 18.51
C ASN A 261 1.40 -0.16 17.58
N ASP A 262 1.95 1.03 17.44
CA ASP A 262 3.08 1.27 16.54
C ASP A 262 4.35 0.51 16.97
N GLY A 263 4.61 0.40 18.28
CA GLY A 263 5.71 -0.39 18.81
C GLY A 263 5.53 -1.90 18.54
N ASP A 264 4.32 -2.45 18.69
CA ASP A 264 4.01 -3.84 18.36
C ASP A 264 4.21 -4.12 16.85
N ALA A 265 3.85 -3.15 15.99
CA ALA A 265 4.09 -3.22 14.55
C ALA A 265 5.59 -3.21 14.20
N ILE A 266 6.40 -2.39 14.90
CA ILE A 266 7.86 -2.34 14.73
C ILE A 266 8.48 -3.68 15.15
N LEU A 267 8.15 -4.17 16.35
CA LEU A 267 8.64 -5.46 16.86
C LEU A 267 8.26 -6.61 15.92
N MET A 268 7.04 -6.62 15.41
CA MET A 268 6.59 -7.64 14.46
C MET A 268 7.37 -7.60 13.15
N ALA A 269 7.63 -6.41 12.58
CA ALA A 269 8.45 -6.29 11.38
C ALA A 269 9.90 -6.74 11.62
N GLN A 270 10.48 -6.41 12.78
CA GLN A 270 11.79 -6.89 13.20
C GLN A 270 11.82 -8.42 13.37
N LYS A 271 10.78 -8.99 13.97
CA LYS A 271 10.64 -10.43 14.20
C LYS A 271 10.51 -11.21 12.89
N LEU A 272 9.67 -10.74 11.96
CA LEU A 272 9.55 -11.31 10.61
C LEU A 272 10.91 -11.33 9.90
N SER A 273 11.69 -10.26 10.02
CA SER A 273 13.01 -10.15 9.42
C SER A 273 14.01 -11.10 10.08
N LYS A 274 14.08 -11.13 11.43
CA LYS A 274 15.06 -11.91 12.19
C LYS A 274 14.79 -13.43 12.16
N GLU A 275 13.53 -13.84 12.24
CA GLU A 275 13.16 -15.26 12.36
C GLU A 275 12.83 -15.92 11.03
N LEU A 276 12.26 -15.15 10.08
CA LEU A 276 11.81 -15.69 8.79
C LEU A 276 12.58 -15.16 7.58
N GLY A 277 13.50 -14.19 7.76
CA GLY A 277 14.19 -13.53 6.65
C GLY A 277 13.28 -12.64 5.81
N LEU A 278 12.08 -12.32 6.29
CA LEU A 278 11.11 -11.46 5.61
C LEU A 278 11.37 -10.00 5.97
N ALA A 279 12.26 -9.35 5.24
CA ALA A 279 12.70 -7.98 5.47
C ALA A 279 11.66 -6.95 5.00
N VAL A 280 10.65 -6.69 5.82
CA VAL A 280 9.46 -5.88 5.50
C VAL A 280 9.44 -4.54 6.24
N GLY A 281 8.65 -3.58 5.74
CA GLY A 281 8.41 -2.29 6.41
C GLY A 281 7.47 -2.39 7.60
N ILE A 282 7.38 -1.29 8.39
CA ILE A 282 6.59 -1.24 9.64
C ILE A 282 5.10 -1.49 9.38
N SER A 283 4.54 -0.95 8.29
CA SER A 283 3.13 -1.18 7.94
C SER A 283 2.82 -2.65 7.63
N SER A 284 3.81 -3.41 7.14
CA SER A 284 3.68 -4.87 6.97
C SER A 284 3.65 -5.58 8.32
N GLY A 285 4.46 -5.14 9.29
CA GLY A 285 4.39 -5.59 10.67
C GLY A 285 3.02 -5.32 11.29
N ALA A 286 2.48 -4.11 11.10
CA ALA A 286 1.12 -3.78 11.54
C ALA A 286 0.06 -4.70 10.92
N ASN A 287 0.16 -4.96 9.62
CA ASN A 287 -0.75 -5.84 8.89
C ASN A 287 -0.72 -7.28 9.43
N ILE A 288 0.45 -7.85 9.67
CA ILE A 288 0.58 -9.20 10.25
C ILE A 288 0.06 -9.23 11.68
N THR A 289 0.39 -8.24 12.51
CA THR A 289 -0.15 -8.12 13.87
C THR A 289 -1.69 -8.04 13.84
N GLY A 290 -2.24 -7.20 12.96
CA GLY A 290 -3.69 -7.07 12.77
C GLY A 290 -4.34 -8.35 12.28
N ALA A 291 -3.72 -9.05 11.32
CA ALA A 291 -4.22 -10.32 10.80
C ALA A 291 -4.26 -11.42 11.87
N ILE A 292 -3.21 -11.52 12.69
CA ILE A 292 -3.18 -12.47 13.82
C ILE A 292 -4.26 -12.11 14.86
N LYS A 293 -4.36 -10.84 15.27
CA LYS A 293 -5.42 -10.38 16.19
C LYS A 293 -6.81 -10.71 15.67
N LEU A 294 -7.05 -10.47 14.37
CA LEU A 294 -8.34 -10.77 13.75
C LEU A 294 -8.61 -12.27 13.71
N GLN A 295 -7.65 -13.09 13.29
CA GLN A 295 -7.79 -14.54 13.25
C GLN A 295 -8.15 -15.11 14.64
N GLN A 296 -7.49 -14.64 15.70
CA GLN A 296 -7.81 -15.08 17.06
C GLN A 296 -9.24 -14.69 17.48
N ARG A 297 -9.71 -13.49 17.11
CA ARG A 297 -11.10 -13.06 17.35
C ARG A 297 -12.11 -13.91 16.60
N MET A 298 -11.75 -14.43 15.42
CA MET A 298 -12.60 -15.28 14.57
C MET A 298 -12.52 -16.77 14.91
N GLY A 299 -11.81 -17.18 15.96
CA GLY A 299 -11.74 -18.57 16.41
C GLY A 299 -10.44 -19.31 16.08
N GLY A 300 -9.45 -18.64 15.44
CA GLY A 300 -8.10 -19.17 15.25
C GLY A 300 -7.87 -20.00 13.98
N GLU A 301 -8.90 -20.50 13.32
CA GLU A 301 -8.78 -21.32 12.09
C GLU A 301 -9.17 -20.57 10.81
N SER A 302 -9.71 -19.36 10.95
CA SER A 302 -10.19 -18.54 9.82
C SER A 302 -9.07 -18.19 8.86
N CYS A 303 -9.37 -18.22 7.55
CA CYS A 303 -8.47 -17.80 6.49
C CYS A 303 -8.44 -16.27 6.40
N VAL A 304 -7.46 -15.65 7.06
CA VAL A 304 -7.29 -14.20 7.07
C VAL A 304 -6.17 -13.80 6.11
N ALA A 305 -6.52 -12.96 5.13
CA ALA A 305 -5.57 -12.42 4.16
C ALA A 305 -5.15 -10.99 4.53
N THR A 306 -3.90 -10.63 4.20
CA THR A 306 -3.33 -9.30 4.40
C THR A 306 -2.22 -8.98 3.38
N LEU A 307 -1.50 -7.86 3.59
CA LEU A 307 -0.45 -7.38 2.68
C LEU A 307 0.89 -7.22 3.40
N LEU A 308 1.98 -7.63 2.75
CA LEU A 308 3.34 -7.16 3.02
C LEU A 308 3.61 -5.99 2.05
N CYS A 309 3.39 -4.77 2.53
CA CYS A 309 3.24 -3.58 1.70
C CYS A 309 4.51 -3.18 0.96
N ASP A 310 5.68 -3.28 1.62
CA ASP A 310 6.99 -2.92 1.09
C ASP A 310 8.12 -3.59 1.89
N SER A 311 9.37 -3.36 1.47
CA SER A 311 10.57 -3.85 2.12
C SER A 311 11.13 -2.87 3.15
N ASN A 312 12.01 -3.37 4.04
CA ASN A 312 12.68 -2.61 5.09
C ASN A 312 13.71 -1.58 4.60
N VAL A 313 14.20 -1.70 3.35
CA VAL A 313 15.26 -0.81 2.81
C VAL A 313 14.87 0.67 2.79
N LYS A 314 13.59 0.98 2.88
CA LYS A 314 13.05 2.34 2.90
C LYS A 314 12.98 2.94 4.32
N TYR A 315 13.43 2.19 5.34
CA TYR A 315 13.23 2.51 6.77
C TYR A 315 14.51 2.40 7.60
N LEU A 316 15.68 2.27 6.98
CA LEU A 316 16.94 2.00 7.68
C LEU A 316 17.37 3.12 8.64
N SER A 317 16.95 4.36 8.39
CA SER A 317 17.18 5.51 9.29
C SER A 317 16.04 5.73 10.31
N THR A 318 15.04 4.86 10.34
CA THR A 318 13.85 5.00 11.21
C THR A 318 13.92 4.12 12.45
N ASP A 319 12.84 4.10 13.23
CA ASP A 319 12.73 3.25 14.44
C ASP A 319 12.72 1.75 14.13
N LEU A 320 12.54 1.34 12.87
CA LEU A 320 12.58 -0.08 12.47
C LEU A 320 13.92 -0.76 12.82
N THR A 321 15.01 -0.01 12.85
CA THR A 321 16.36 -0.54 13.13
C THR A 321 16.83 -0.31 14.58
N LYS A 322 16.02 0.38 15.38
CA LYS A 322 16.31 0.67 16.78
C LYS A 322 15.76 -0.41 17.70
N GLU A 323 16.25 -0.43 18.92
CA GLU A 323 15.64 -1.22 20.00
C GLU A 323 14.26 -0.65 20.33
N GLU A 324 13.26 -1.51 20.32
CA GLU A 324 11.87 -1.14 20.62
C GLU A 324 11.44 -1.82 21.93
N PRO A 325 10.94 -1.06 22.90
CA PRO A 325 10.51 -1.63 24.19
C PRO A 325 9.23 -2.45 24.03
N VAL A 326 9.22 -3.64 24.62
CA VAL A 326 8.04 -4.50 24.73
C VAL A 326 7.09 -3.92 25.77
N ARG A 327 5.79 -4.01 25.52
CA ARG A 327 4.72 -3.64 26.47
C ARG A 327 3.74 -4.78 26.65
N ASP A 328 3.09 -4.83 27.82
CA ASP A 328 2.18 -5.92 28.21
C ASP A 328 1.01 -6.17 27.23
N ASN A 329 0.59 -5.14 26.51
CA ASN A 329 -0.51 -5.23 25.53
C ASN A 329 -0.04 -5.59 24.11
N TYR A 330 1.25 -5.84 23.90
CA TYR A 330 1.80 -6.26 22.61
C TYR A 330 1.68 -7.77 22.42
N ILE A 331 1.29 -8.19 21.21
CA ILE A 331 1.13 -9.62 20.94
C ILE A 331 2.42 -10.26 20.36
N THR A 332 3.36 -9.46 19.88
CA THR A 332 4.57 -9.98 19.20
C THR A 332 5.36 -10.94 20.07
N GLU A 333 5.42 -10.73 21.40
CA GLU A 333 6.17 -11.58 22.32
C GLU A 333 5.59 -13.00 22.48
N VAL A 334 4.27 -13.13 22.36
CA VAL A 334 3.59 -14.43 22.50
C VAL A 334 3.42 -15.16 21.17
N ILE A 335 3.92 -14.58 20.08
CA ILE A 335 3.96 -15.19 18.75
C ILE A 335 5.28 -15.94 18.59
N VAL A 336 5.20 -17.18 18.15
CA VAL A 336 6.35 -17.99 17.74
C VAL A 336 6.15 -18.40 16.28
N PHE A 337 6.94 -17.85 15.37
CA PHE A 337 6.88 -18.25 13.97
C PHE A 337 7.50 -19.64 13.79
N THR A 338 6.85 -20.49 13.00
CA THR A 338 7.35 -21.83 12.67
C THR A 338 7.85 -21.93 11.23
N GLY A 339 7.54 -20.95 10.39
CA GLY A 339 7.97 -20.86 9.02
C GLY A 339 6.93 -20.21 8.11
N TYR A 340 7.17 -20.31 6.81
CA TYR A 340 6.22 -19.91 5.80
C TYR A 340 6.28 -20.82 4.59
N ARG A 341 5.15 -20.90 3.86
CA ARG A 341 5.05 -21.60 2.58
C ARG A 341 4.67 -20.59 1.49
N PRO A 342 5.45 -20.47 0.41
CA PRO A 342 5.05 -19.62 -0.71
C PRO A 342 3.88 -20.23 -1.47
N ILE A 343 2.90 -19.39 -1.78
CA ILE A 343 1.83 -19.63 -2.73
C ILE A 343 2.21 -18.89 -4.01
N GLY A 344 2.26 -19.60 -5.12
CA GLY A 344 2.76 -19.09 -6.39
C GLY A 344 1.94 -17.93 -6.96
N LYS A 345 2.46 -17.36 -8.03
CA LYS A 345 1.74 -16.36 -8.82
C LYS A 345 0.55 -16.98 -9.52
N CYS A 346 -0.46 -16.18 -9.85
CA CYS A 346 -1.61 -16.65 -10.62
C CYS A 346 -1.18 -17.03 -12.05
N ASN A 347 -1.62 -18.19 -12.51
CA ASN A 347 -1.40 -18.69 -13.89
C ASN A 347 -2.59 -18.29 -14.78
N TRP A 348 -2.84 -16.99 -14.93
CA TRP A 348 -3.81 -16.55 -15.93
C TRP A 348 -3.14 -16.12 -17.23
N GLN A 349 -3.67 -16.63 -18.32
CA GLN A 349 -3.24 -16.25 -19.65
C GLN A 349 -3.81 -14.89 -20.07
N GLU A 350 -4.88 -14.41 -19.43
CA GLU A 350 -5.58 -13.16 -19.73
C GLU A 350 -5.36 -12.14 -18.60
N LYS A 351 -4.48 -11.18 -18.88
CA LYS A 351 -4.31 -10.00 -18.04
C LYS A 351 -5.28 -8.93 -18.55
N PHE A 352 -6.31 -8.61 -17.74
CA PHE A 352 -7.12 -7.40 -17.90
C PHE A 352 -8.01 -7.31 -19.16
N GLU A 353 -9.06 -8.11 -19.28
CA GLU A 353 -10.28 -7.66 -19.94
C GLU A 353 -11.22 -6.94 -18.96
#